data_a67a27ca31206e4396a0db10aa35a699
#
_entry.id   a67a27ca31206e4396a0db10aa35a699
#
_cell.length_a   1.000
_cell.length_b   1.000
_cell.length_c   1.000
_cell.angle_alpha   90.00
_cell.angle_beta   90.00
_cell.angle_gamma   90.00
#
_symmetry.space_group_name_H-M   'P 1'
#
loop_
_entity.id
_entity.type
_entity.pdbx_description
1 polymer ?
#
loop_
_entity_poly.entity_id
_entity_poly.type
_entity_poly.pdbx_seq_one_letter_code
_entity_poly.pdbx_strand_id
1 'polypeptide(L)'
;MMLKVLFYSYLIGNMSCRKMENGLQLRADYIFLSGDQVPDFRTLNAFRTRHIEALPGLFSQIVMLCATLGMIDFQHLAIDGQKIQANANFRNNLDRKRAKKHLGKLEKGMKKLLEQEPTESLSKETIEARKKVLANKEARLVKTLAVLESMKDGASVNMVDAEAAMMTHKDRRIVPSYNQQSALDGQYGVTCAVATTQAGDTPRDLFSLVDEAEKNAGQEFNAILADSG
;
A
#
# COMPACT_ATOMS: atom_id res chain seq x y z
N MET A 1 -5.91 15.38 -18.88
CA MET A 1 -7.26 14.92 -18.57
C MET A 1 -7.26 13.91 -17.42
N MET A 2 -6.65 12.69 -17.54
CA MET A 2 -6.71 11.61 -16.50
C MET A 2 -6.23 12.03 -15.12
N LEU A 3 -5.19 12.87 -15.01
CA LEU A 3 -4.70 13.38 -13.73
C LEU A 3 -5.77 14.20 -12.99
N LYS A 4 -6.50 15.07 -13.70
CA LYS A 4 -7.62 15.86 -13.14
C LYS A 4 -8.72 14.96 -12.59
N VAL A 5 -9.09 13.93 -13.36
CA VAL A 5 -10.11 12.93 -12.97
C VAL A 5 -9.68 12.17 -11.71
N LEU A 6 -8.42 11.74 -11.62
CA LEU A 6 -7.89 11.04 -10.45
C LEU A 6 -7.88 11.94 -9.20
N PHE A 7 -7.36 13.15 -9.30
CA PHE A 7 -7.32 14.08 -8.18
C PHE A 7 -8.71 14.45 -7.69
N TYR A 8 -9.61 14.77 -8.61
CA TYR A 8 -10.99 15.06 -8.25
C TYR A 8 -11.67 13.86 -7.57
N SER A 9 -11.44 12.66 -8.11
CA SER A 9 -12.00 11.44 -7.52
C SER A 9 -11.51 11.23 -6.09
N TYR A 10 -10.22 11.42 -5.83
CA TYR A 10 -9.67 11.29 -4.49
C TYR A 10 -10.20 12.38 -3.54
N LEU A 11 -10.33 13.61 -4.02
CA LEU A 11 -10.90 14.72 -3.27
C LEU A 11 -12.33 14.42 -2.77
N ILE A 12 -13.16 13.77 -3.61
CA ILE A 12 -14.52 13.38 -3.24
C ILE A 12 -14.62 11.98 -2.60
N GLY A 13 -13.48 11.38 -2.21
CA GLY A 13 -13.43 10.07 -1.55
C GLY A 13 -13.68 8.87 -2.46
N ASN A 14 -13.63 9.05 -3.79
CA ASN A 14 -13.83 7.95 -4.74
C ASN A 14 -12.50 7.34 -5.18
N MET A 15 -12.07 6.23 -4.54
CA MET A 15 -10.82 5.53 -4.82
C MET A 15 -10.92 4.44 -5.89
N SER A 16 -12.13 4.12 -6.36
CA SER A 16 -12.39 3.00 -7.26
C SER A 16 -12.38 3.43 -8.73
N CYS A 17 -11.45 2.90 -9.54
CA CYS A 17 -11.41 3.18 -10.98
C CYS A 17 -12.71 2.80 -11.70
N ARG A 18 -13.42 1.76 -11.26
CA ARG A 18 -14.74 1.39 -11.82
C ARG A 18 -15.82 2.42 -11.49
N LYS A 19 -15.81 2.99 -10.27
CA LYS A 19 -16.71 4.09 -9.92
C LYS A 19 -16.35 5.37 -10.65
N MET A 20 -15.06 5.60 -10.93
CA MET A 20 -14.60 6.74 -11.76
C MET A 20 -15.13 6.61 -13.19
N GLU A 21 -15.00 5.45 -13.82
CA GLU A 21 -15.56 5.17 -15.16
C GLU A 21 -17.08 5.40 -15.22
N ASN A 22 -17.81 4.91 -14.23
CA ASN A 22 -19.25 5.16 -14.12
C ASN A 22 -19.54 6.65 -13.95
N GLY A 23 -18.74 7.37 -13.14
CA GLY A 23 -18.84 8.82 -12.99
C GLY A 23 -18.63 9.56 -14.31
N LEU A 24 -17.65 9.16 -15.10
CA LEU A 24 -17.36 9.74 -16.43
C LEU A 24 -18.53 9.60 -17.42
N GLN A 25 -19.37 8.60 -17.23
CA GLN A 25 -20.56 8.38 -18.06
C GLN A 25 -21.79 9.15 -17.58
N LEU A 26 -21.95 9.34 -16.27
CA LEU A 26 -23.22 9.75 -15.67
C LEU A 26 -23.18 11.07 -14.90
N ARG A 27 -22.01 11.61 -14.57
CA ARG A 27 -21.89 12.76 -13.70
C ARG A 27 -21.34 13.98 -14.46
N ALA A 28 -22.03 15.10 -14.39
CA ALA A 28 -21.67 16.33 -15.07
C ALA A 28 -20.28 16.87 -14.69
N ASP A 29 -19.89 16.74 -13.41
CA ASP A 29 -18.57 17.15 -12.91
C ASP A 29 -17.43 16.33 -13.55
N TYR A 30 -17.60 15.01 -13.67
CA TYR A 30 -16.62 14.14 -14.33
C TYR A 30 -16.57 14.38 -15.84
N ILE A 31 -17.72 14.55 -16.49
CA ILE A 31 -17.84 14.86 -17.93
C ILE A 31 -17.13 16.17 -18.24
N PHE A 32 -17.35 17.21 -17.43
CA PHE A 32 -16.67 18.50 -17.58
C PHE A 32 -15.14 18.36 -17.43
N LEU A 33 -14.66 17.67 -16.39
CA LEU A 33 -13.22 17.48 -16.14
C LEU A 33 -12.53 16.67 -17.22
N SER A 34 -13.22 15.68 -17.79
CA SER A 34 -12.67 14.81 -18.83
C SER A 34 -12.76 15.40 -20.24
N GLY A 35 -13.56 16.45 -20.46
CA GLY A 35 -13.86 16.97 -21.78
C GLY A 35 -14.61 15.92 -22.60
N ASP A 36 -15.60 15.30 -22.00
CA ASP A 36 -16.46 14.26 -22.61
C ASP A 36 -15.71 12.97 -23.03
N GLN A 37 -14.49 12.77 -22.49
CA GLN A 37 -13.75 11.52 -22.71
C GLN A 37 -14.06 10.53 -21.60
N VAL A 38 -14.32 9.26 -22.00
CA VAL A 38 -14.69 8.19 -21.07
C VAL A 38 -13.67 7.04 -21.13
N PRO A 39 -12.46 7.21 -20.56
CA PRO A 39 -11.52 6.12 -20.44
C PRO A 39 -12.08 5.01 -19.50
N ASP A 40 -11.87 3.78 -19.88
CA ASP A 40 -12.26 2.63 -19.07
C ASP A 40 -11.46 2.52 -17.77
N PHE A 41 -11.94 1.72 -16.81
CA PHE A 41 -11.29 1.54 -15.51
C PHE A 41 -9.88 0.94 -15.62
N ARG A 42 -9.58 0.17 -16.68
CA ARG A 42 -8.24 -0.41 -16.90
C ARG A 42 -7.26 0.66 -17.34
N THR A 43 -7.68 1.55 -18.22
CA THR A 43 -6.89 2.70 -18.68
C THR A 43 -6.59 3.65 -17.53
N LEU A 44 -7.58 3.96 -16.68
CA LEU A 44 -7.38 4.77 -15.47
C LEU A 44 -6.38 4.13 -14.51
N ASN A 45 -6.52 2.82 -14.26
CA ASN A 45 -5.59 2.09 -13.40
C ASN A 45 -4.18 1.99 -13.99
N ALA A 46 -4.07 1.71 -15.29
CA ALA A 46 -2.78 1.65 -16.00
C ALA A 46 -2.06 3.01 -15.97
N PHE A 47 -2.79 4.11 -16.14
CA PHE A 47 -2.24 5.44 -16.03
C PHE A 47 -1.67 5.70 -14.63
N ARG A 48 -2.44 5.40 -13.57
CA ARG A 48 -1.99 5.54 -12.19
C ARG A 48 -0.72 4.74 -11.91
N THR A 49 -0.69 3.47 -12.34
CA THR A 49 0.46 2.59 -12.11
C THR A 49 1.70 3.02 -12.88
N ARG A 50 1.51 3.48 -14.14
CA ARG A 50 2.62 3.94 -15.00
C ARG A 50 3.32 5.18 -14.46
N HIS A 51 2.57 6.07 -13.81
CA HIS A 51 3.06 7.37 -13.34
C HIS A 51 3.28 7.44 -11.83
N ILE A 52 3.33 6.28 -11.14
CA ILE A 52 3.47 6.24 -9.69
C ILE A 52 4.78 6.92 -9.21
N GLU A 53 5.85 6.79 -9.97
CA GLU A 53 7.15 7.39 -9.65
C GLU A 53 7.17 8.92 -9.81
N ALA A 54 6.23 9.49 -10.56
CA ALA A 54 6.12 10.94 -10.71
C ALA A 54 5.32 11.60 -9.57
N LEU A 55 4.57 10.83 -8.79
CA LEU A 55 3.70 11.36 -7.74
C LEU A 55 4.45 12.11 -6.63
N PRO A 56 5.60 11.64 -6.12
CA PRO A 56 6.34 12.37 -5.09
C PRO A 56 6.76 13.77 -5.56
N GLY A 57 7.29 13.87 -6.78
CA GLY A 57 7.69 15.17 -7.34
C GLY A 57 6.51 16.11 -7.57
N LEU A 58 5.36 15.60 -7.96
CA LEU A 58 4.14 16.39 -8.10
C LEU A 58 3.61 16.85 -6.73
N PHE A 59 3.68 15.98 -5.72
CA PHE A 59 3.30 16.30 -4.35
C PHE A 59 4.17 17.46 -3.82
N SER A 60 5.49 17.38 -3.96
CA SER A 60 6.41 18.45 -3.55
C SER A 60 6.09 19.79 -4.24
N GLN A 61 5.73 19.80 -5.53
CA GLN A 61 5.33 21.01 -6.24
C GLN A 61 4.03 21.61 -5.68
N ILE A 62 3.07 20.76 -5.28
CA ILE A 62 1.81 21.22 -4.66
C ILE A 62 2.09 21.83 -3.29
N VAL A 63 2.92 21.19 -2.45
CA VAL A 63 3.30 21.71 -1.14
C VAL A 63 4.00 23.06 -1.28
N MET A 64 4.96 23.18 -2.21
CA MET A 64 5.66 24.42 -2.51
C MET A 64 4.69 25.52 -2.98
N LEU A 65 3.69 25.17 -3.79
CA LEU A 65 2.65 26.11 -4.20
C LEU A 65 1.82 26.59 -3.00
N CYS A 66 1.44 25.68 -2.09
CA CYS A 66 0.74 26.05 -0.85
C CYS A 66 1.58 27.00 0.02
N ALA A 67 2.87 26.73 0.16
CA ALA A 67 3.79 27.62 0.87
C ALA A 67 3.85 29.01 0.23
N THR A 68 3.98 29.08 -1.10
CA THR A 68 4.01 30.34 -1.86
C THR A 68 2.73 31.15 -1.71
N LEU A 69 1.58 30.47 -1.59
CA LEU A 69 0.27 31.10 -1.38
C LEU A 69 0.00 31.48 0.09
N GLY A 70 0.96 31.29 0.99
CA GLY A 70 0.79 31.57 2.43
C GLY A 70 -0.13 30.60 3.16
N MET A 71 -0.31 29.39 2.62
CA MET A 71 -1.13 28.33 3.22
C MET A 71 -0.31 27.41 4.17
N ILE A 72 0.93 27.75 4.46
CA ILE A 72 1.79 27.11 5.44
C ILE A 72 2.38 28.22 6.31
N ASP A 73 2.20 28.13 7.63
CA ASP A 73 2.65 29.18 8.56
C ASP A 73 4.05 28.97 9.12
N PHE A 74 4.63 27.78 8.96
CA PHE A 74 5.95 27.37 9.44
C PHE A 74 6.17 27.48 10.96
N GLN A 75 5.13 27.74 11.76
CA GLN A 75 5.26 27.81 13.21
C GLN A 75 5.30 26.43 13.85
N HIS A 76 4.40 25.54 13.42
CA HIS A 76 4.24 24.20 13.98
C HIS A 76 4.07 23.18 12.88
N LEU A 77 4.84 22.09 12.94
CA LEU A 77 4.63 20.88 12.15
C LEU A 77 4.08 19.80 13.07
N ALA A 78 2.84 19.39 12.85
CA ALA A 78 2.21 18.30 13.59
C ALA A 78 2.44 16.97 12.88
N ILE A 79 2.90 15.95 13.62
CA ILE A 79 3.13 14.60 13.08
C ILE A 79 2.14 13.64 13.75
N ASP A 80 1.41 12.90 12.92
CA ASP A 80 0.46 11.87 13.36
C ASP A 80 0.64 10.60 12.56
N GLY A 81 0.46 9.46 13.24
CA GLY A 81 0.58 8.13 12.68
C GLY A 81 -0.76 7.40 12.59
N GLN A 82 -1.06 6.82 11.44
CA GLN A 82 -2.24 6.00 11.23
C GLN A 82 -1.88 4.59 10.79
N LYS A 83 -2.42 3.57 11.47
CA LYS A 83 -2.27 2.18 11.05
C LYS A 83 -3.30 1.84 9.98
N ILE A 84 -2.81 1.50 8.79
CA ILE A 84 -3.64 1.13 7.64
C ILE A 84 -3.55 -0.39 7.46
N GLN A 85 -4.70 -1.06 7.53
CA GLN A 85 -4.77 -2.51 7.33
C GLN A 85 -4.39 -2.87 5.89
N ALA A 86 -3.43 -3.79 5.75
CA ALA A 86 -3.04 -4.36 4.46
C ALA A 86 -4.14 -5.27 3.90
N ASN A 87 -4.21 -5.37 2.58
CA ASN A 87 -5.09 -6.33 1.92
C ASN A 87 -4.51 -7.76 1.98
N ALA A 88 -4.25 -8.22 3.19
CA ALA A 88 -3.62 -9.49 3.48
C ALA A 88 -4.30 -10.16 4.68
N ASN A 89 -4.49 -11.48 4.58
CA ASN A 89 -5.07 -12.25 5.68
C ASN A 89 -3.98 -12.56 6.73
N PHE A 90 -4.27 -12.34 8.02
CA PHE A 90 -3.36 -12.65 9.12
C PHE A 90 -2.92 -14.12 9.17
N ARG A 91 -3.76 -15.06 8.69
CA ARG A 91 -3.44 -16.50 8.62
C ARG A 91 -2.29 -16.80 7.67
N ASN A 92 -1.97 -15.90 6.76
CA ASN A 92 -0.84 -15.99 5.84
C ASN A 92 0.48 -15.50 6.47
N ASN A 93 0.46 -15.05 7.73
CA ASN A 93 1.67 -14.74 8.47
C ASN A 93 2.35 -16.03 8.93
N LEU A 94 3.57 -16.21 8.47
CA LEU A 94 4.35 -17.41 8.68
C LEU A 94 5.69 -17.07 9.36
N ASP A 95 6.02 -17.80 10.40
CA ASP A 95 7.38 -17.91 10.91
C ASP A 95 8.19 -18.96 10.12
N ARG A 96 9.50 -19.03 10.30
CA ARG A 96 10.37 -20.00 9.60
C ARG A 96 9.88 -21.45 9.75
N LYS A 97 9.45 -21.85 10.94
CA LYS A 97 9.00 -23.22 11.23
C LYS A 97 7.71 -23.54 10.47
N ARG A 98 6.75 -22.63 10.49
CA ARG A 98 5.47 -22.78 9.78
C ARG A 98 5.69 -22.76 8.27
N ALA A 99 6.54 -21.86 7.75
CA ALA A 99 6.83 -21.76 6.33
C ALA A 99 7.46 -23.08 5.80
N LYS A 100 8.48 -23.63 6.48
CA LYS A 100 9.08 -24.93 6.15
C LYS A 100 8.05 -26.07 6.21
N LYS A 101 7.19 -26.10 7.24
CA LYS A 101 6.11 -27.10 7.33
C LYS A 101 5.10 -27.00 6.18
N HIS A 102 4.75 -25.78 5.77
CA HIS A 102 3.84 -25.55 4.64
C HIS A 102 4.49 -25.98 3.32
N LEU A 103 5.77 -25.70 3.13
CA LEU A 103 6.53 -26.13 1.93
C LEU A 103 6.55 -27.66 1.81
N GLY A 104 6.91 -28.37 2.87
CA GLY A 104 6.92 -29.84 2.87
C GLY A 104 5.54 -30.48 2.65
N LYS A 105 4.45 -29.81 3.09
CA LYS A 105 3.08 -30.27 2.77
C LYS A 105 2.74 -30.06 1.28
N LEU A 106 3.19 -28.94 0.69
CA LEU A 106 2.99 -28.65 -0.71
C LEU A 106 3.74 -29.63 -1.62
N GLU A 107 5.00 -29.90 -1.31
CA GLU A 107 5.83 -30.89 -2.03
C GLU A 107 5.16 -32.28 -2.04
N LYS A 108 4.68 -32.73 -0.88
CA LYS A 108 3.93 -33.99 -0.76
C LYS A 108 2.62 -33.96 -1.58
N GLY A 109 1.91 -32.82 -1.58
CA GLY A 109 0.68 -32.64 -2.37
C GLY A 109 0.98 -32.63 -3.86
N MET A 110 2.06 -31.98 -4.30
CA MET A 110 2.50 -31.92 -5.67
C MET A 110 2.90 -33.31 -6.18
N LYS A 111 3.68 -34.08 -5.37
CA LYS A 111 4.06 -35.45 -5.70
C LYS A 111 2.83 -36.35 -5.90
N LYS A 112 1.86 -36.30 -5.00
CA LYS A 112 0.60 -37.04 -5.15
C LYS A 112 -0.17 -36.64 -6.42
N LEU A 113 -0.18 -35.38 -6.80
CA LEU A 113 -0.87 -34.87 -7.98
C LEU A 113 -0.18 -35.27 -9.28
N LEU A 114 1.15 -35.49 -9.24
CA LEU A 114 1.92 -36.00 -10.36
C LEU A 114 1.72 -37.50 -10.59
N GLU A 115 1.44 -38.24 -9.52
CA GLU A 115 1.17 -39.69 -9.55
C GLU A 115 -0.30 -40.03 -9.89
N GLN A 116 -1.21 -39.01 -9.94
CA GLN A 116 -2.62 -39.21 -10.25
C GLN A 116 -2.87 -39.27 -11.76
N GLU A 117 -3.44 -40.37 -12.24
CA GLU A 117 -3.95 -40.48 -13.58
C GLU A 117 -5.32 -39.77 -13.72
N PRO A 118 -5.64 -39.24 -14.90
CA PRO A 118 -6.95 -38.65 -15.16
C PRO A 118 -8.05 -39.68 -14.98
N THR A 119 -9.11 -39.32 -14.25
CA THR A 119 -10.33 -40.14 -14.08
C THR A 119 -11.53 -39.35 -14.60
N GLU A 120 -12.68 -40.03 -14.77
CA GLU A 120 -13.94 -39.38 -15.20
C GLU A 120 -14.35 -38.19 -14.33
N SER A 121 -13.96 -38.20 -13.04
CA SER A 121 -14.21 -37.08 -12.09
C SER A 121 -13.11 -36.02 -12.06
N LEU A 122 -11.96 -36.23 -12.71
CA LEU A 122 -10.80 -35.32 -12.68
C LEU A 122 -10.19 -35.17 -14.05
N SER A 123 -10.65 -34.15 -14.79
CA SER A 123 -10.16 -33.86 -16.14
C SER A 123 -8.68 -33.43 -16.14
N LYS A 124 -7.97 -33.66 -17.24
CA LYS A 124 -6.59 -33.21 -17.44
C LYS A 124 -6.42 -31.70 -17.19
N GLU A 125 -7.38 -30.90 -17.65
CA GLU A 125 -7.41 -29.43 -17.44
C GLU A 125 -7.48 -29.04 -15.96
N THR A 126 -8.28 -29.79 -15.17
CA THR A 126 -8.39 -29.57 -13.73
C THR A 126 -7.10 -29.90 -12.99
N ILE A 127 -6.40 -30.96 -13.41
CA ILE A 127 -5.09 -31.36 -12.85
C ILE A 127 -4.04 -30.26 -13.16
N GLU A 128 -3.98 -29.81 -14.40
CA GLU A 128 -3.07 -28.73 -14.82
C GLU A 128 -3.34 -27.41 -14.07
N ALA A 129 -4.60 -27.02 -13.92
CA ALA A 129 -4.99 -25.84 -13.15
C ALA A 129 -4.53 -25.96 -11.68
N ARG A 130 -4.70 -27.13 -11.05
CA ARG A 130 -4.25 -27.39 -9.68
C ARG A 130 -2.72 -27.35 -9.55
N LYS A 131 -1.98 -27.93 -10.52
CA LYS A 131 -0.52 -27.86 -10.57
C LYS A 131 -0.05 -26.42 -10.62
N LYS A 132 -0.64 -25.56 -11.47
CA LYS A 132 -0.31 -24.15 -11.58
C LYS A 132 -0.55 -23.38 -10.27
N VAL A 133 -1.67 -23.67 -9.58
CA VAL A 133 -1.97 -23.06 -8.29
C VAL A 133 -0.94 -23.46 -7.22
N LEU A 134 -0.57 -24.75 -7.15
CA LEU A 134 0.42 -25.23 -6.20
C LEU A 134 1.81 -24.66 -6.48
N ALA A 135 2.23 -24.61 -7.74
CA ALA A 135 3.51 -24.01 -8.15
C ALA A 135 3.61 -22.52 -7.78
N ASN A 136 2.52 -21.76 -8.00
CA ASN A 136 2.46 -20.36 -7.59
C ASN A 136 2.55 -20.19 -6.06
N LYS A 137 1.95 -21.10 -5.31
CA LYS A 137 1.98 -21.08 -3.84
C LYS A 137 3.37 -21.47 -3.31
N GLU A 138 4.02 -22.43 -3.95
CA GLU A 138 5.40 -22.82 -3.66
C GLU A 138 6.37 -21.67 -3.89
N ALA A 139 6.29 -21.00 -5.04
CA ALA A 139 7.12 -19.84 -5.36
C ALA A 139 6.97 -18.70 -4.32
N ARG A 140 5.75 -18.46 -3.83
CA ARG A 140 5.51 -17.49 -2.75
C ARG A 140 6.14 -17.92 -1.44
N LEU A 141 6.01 -19.20 -1.06
CA LEU A 141 6.62 -19.73 0.17
C LEU A 141 8.15 -19.68 0.13
N VAL A 142 8.76 -20.00 -1.00
CA VAL A 142 10.20 -19.89 -1.18
C VAL A 142 10.68 -18.45 -1.01
N LYS A 143 10.00 -17.48 -1.62
CA LYS A 143 10.28 -16.04 -1.41
C LYS A 143 10.12 -15.65 0.06
N THR A 144 9.05 -16.09 0.72
CA THR A 144 8.80 -15.81 2.15
C THR A 144 9.90 -16.38 3.03
N LEU A 145 10.39 -17.60 2.74
CA LEU A 145 11.50 -18.22 3.48
C LEU A 145 12.80 -17.44 3.28
N ALA A 146 13.11 -17.01 2.06
CA ALA A 146 14.30 -16.21 1.79
C ALA A 146 14.31 -14.89 2.59
N VAL A 147 13.16 -14.22 2.68
CA VAL A 147 13.01 -13.01 3.52
C VAL A 147 13.18 -13.35 4.99
N LEU A 148 12.54 -14.42 5.48
CA LEU A 148 12.65 -14.84 6.87
C LEU A 148 14.09 -15.24 7.27
N GLU A 149 14.88 -15.78 6.35
CA GLU A 149 16.28 -16.15 6.59
C GLU A 149 17.17 -14.93 6.86
N SER A 150 16.85 -13.79 6.25
CA SER A 150 17.56 -12.52 6.48
C SER A 150 17.11 -11.78 7.76
N MET A 151 16.02 -12.22 8.40
CA MET A 151 15.45 -11.56 9.57
C MET A 151 15.93 -12.23 10.88
N LYS A 152 15.70 -11.53 12.02
CA LYS A 152 15.98 -12.08 13.37
C LYS A 152 15.09 -13.30 13.66
N ASP A 153 15.54 -14.15 14.58
CA ASP A 153 14.74 -15.30 15.04
C ASP A 153 13.43 -14.85 15.69
N GLY A 154 12.35 -15.57 15.39
CA GLY A 154 11.00 -15.22 15.85
C GLY A 154 10.25 -14.24 14.94
N ALA A 155 10.88 -13.72 13.88
CA ALA A 155 10.19 -12.88 12.90
C ALA A 155 9.11 -13.67 12.14
N SER A 156 8.05 -12.97 11.75
CA SER A 156 7.01 -13.50 10.89
C SER A 156 6.77 -12.58 9.69
N VAL A 157 6.48 -13.16 8.55
CA VAL A 157 6.23 -12.44 7.29
C VAL A 157 4.93 -12.92 6.68
N ASN A 158 4.15 -12.02 6.11
CA ASN A 158 2.95 -12.39 5.39
C ASN A 158 3.30 -12.91 3.98
N MET A 159 2.84 -14.10 3.64
CA MET A 159 3.14 -14.75 2.37
C MET A 159 2.55 -13.99 1.15
N VAL A 160 1.51 -13.17 1.34
CA VAL A 160 0.84 -12.41 0.28
C VAL A 160 1.42 -11.01 0.17
N ASP A 161 1.75 -10.40 1.32
CA ASP A 161 2.25 -9.05 1.44
C ASP A 161 3.40 -9.05 2.46
N ALA A 162 4.62 -9.22 1.96
CA ALA A 162 5.81 -9.37 2.80
C ALA A 162 6.23 -8.06 3.49
N GLU A 163 5.74 -6.93 3.02
CA GLU A 163 6.04 -5.61 3.57
C GLU A 163 5.09 -5.24 4.71
N ALA A 164 3.92 -5.88 4.81
CA ALA A 164 2.98 -5.62 5.90
C ALA A 164 3.45 -6.27 7.20
N ALA A 165 3.46 -5.50 8.28
CA ALA A 165 3.77 -5.99 9.63
C ALA A 165 2.50 -6.23 10.46
N MET A 166 2.59 -7.17 11.42
CA MET A 166 1.48 -7.39 12.36
C MET A 166 1.41 -6.22 13.34
N MET A 167 0.31 -5.48 13.32
CA MET A 167 0.10 -4.32 14.18
C MET A 167 -1.21 -4.42 14.96
N THR A 168 -1.19 -3.97 16.21
CA THR A 168 -2.40 -3.85 17.04
C THR A 168 -3.11 -2.55 16.67
N HIS A 169 -4.37 -2.62 16.27
CA HIS A 169 -5.26 -1.49 16.02
C HIS A 169 -5.98 -1.00 17.29
N LYS A 170 -6.61 0.17 17.24
CA LYS A 170 -7.37 0.78 18.35
C LYS A 170 -8.50 -0.13 18.85
N ASP A 171 -9.08 -0.96 17.99
CA ASP A 171 -10.10 -1.97 18.32
C ASP A 171 -9.51 -3.30 18.85
N ARG A 172 -8.23 -3.33 19.21
CA ARG A 172 -7.48 -4.48 19.71
C ARG A 172 -7.29 -5.63 18.72
N ARG A 173 -7.71 -5.49 17.46
CA ARG A 173 -7.37 -6.49 16.44
C ARG A 173 -5.90 -6.40 16.08
N ILE A 174 -5.28 -7.56 15.89
CA ILE A 174 -3.89 -7.68 15.42
C ILE A 174 -3.94 -8.19 13.98
N VAL A 175 -3.61 -7.34 13.04
CA VAL A 175 -3.72 -7.64 11.60
C VAL A 175 -2.49 -7.12 10.84
N PRO A 176 -2.17 -7.70 9.67
CA PRO A 176 -1.14 -7.16 8.80
C PRO A 176 -1.48 -5.72 8.41
N SER A 177 -0.55 -4.81 8.63
CA SER A 177 -0.80 -3.37 8.46
C SER A 177 0.47 -2.64 8.10
N TYR A 178 0.29 -1.41 7.65
CA TYR A 178 1.32 -0.41 7.46
C TYR A 178 1.10 0.71 8.48
N ASN A 179 2.18 1.33 8.93
CA ASN A 179 2.12 2.56 9.69
C ASN A 179 2.37 3.72 8.72
N GLN A 180 1.33 4.50 8.44
CA GLN A 180 1.43 5.71 7.65
C GLN A 180 1.56 6.89 8.58
N GLN A 181 2.65 7.65 8.43
CA GLN A 181 2.88 8.89 9.14
C GLN A 181 2.70 10.06 8.20
N SER A 182 2.12 11.14 8.68
CA SER A 182 1.92 12.38 7.96
C SER A 182 2.38 13.57 8.80
N ALA A 183 3.06 14.50 8.15
CA ALA A 183 3.46 15.77 8.73
C ALA A 183 2.57 16.87 8.14
N LEU A 184 1.86 17.59 9.01
CA LEU A 184 0.88 18.59 8.64
C LEU A 184 1.26 19.95 9.23
N ASP A 185 1.06 21.00 8.43
CA ASP A 185 1.09 22.37 8.94
C ASP A 185 0.07 22.57 10.05
N GLY A 186 0.49 23.16 11.17
CA GLY A 186 -0.33 23.29 12.38
C GLY A 186 -1.49 24.26 12.27
N GLN A 187 -1.44 25.23 11.37
CA GLN A 187 -2.47 26.25 11.21
C GLN A 187 -3.51 25.88 10.15
N TYR A 188 -3.07 25.51 8.97
CA TYR A 188 -3.96 25.26 7.83
C TYR A 188 -4.18 23.77 7.54
N GLY A 189 -3.42 22.89 8.20
CA GLY A 189 -3.55 21.45 8.04
C GLY A 189 -3.06 20.93 6.66
N VAL A 190 -2.19 21.67 5.98
CA VAL A 190 -1.59 21.22 4.73
C VAL A 190 -0.64 20.07 5.03
N THR A 191 -0.83 18.95 4.35
CA THR A 191 0.09 17.81 4.45
C THR A 191 1.39 18.13 3.71
N CYS A 192 2.49 18.25 4.45
CA CYS A 192 3.82 18.61 3.92
C CYS A 192 4.67 17.39 3.56
N ALA A 193 4.50 16.28 4.28
CA ALA A 193 5.15 15.01 3.97
C ALA A 193 4.31 13.81 4.39
N VAL A 194 4.54 12.66 3.76
CA VAL A 194 3.90 11.38 4.09
C VAL A 194 4.93 10.27 3.97
N ALA A 195 5.06 9.45 5.01
CA ALA A 195 5.90 8.26 4.99
C ALA A 195 5.08 7.01 5.36
N THR A 196 5.48 5.86 4.83
CA THR A 196 4.87 4.57 5.18
C THR A 196 5.96 3.65 5.70
N THR A 197 5.81 3.15 6.92
CA THR A 197 6.76 2.26 7.56
C THR A 197 6.15 0.91 7.92
N GLN A 198 7.00 -0.09 8.12
CA GLN A 198 6.61 -1.43 8.59
C GLN A 198 6.69 -1.55 10.11
N ALA A 199 7.26 -0.58 10.78
CA ALA A 199 7.50 -0.59 12.22
C ALA A 199 6.58 0.39 12.93
N GLY A 200 6.49 0.27 14.25
CA GLY A 200 5.97 1.35 15.09
C GLY A 200 6.84 2.61 14.95
N ASP A 201 6.33 3.70 15.49
CA ASP A 201 6.97 5.00 15.42
C ASP A 201 8.39 4.93 16.02
N THR A 202 9.40 5.25 15.22
CA THR A 202 10.78 5.36 15.67
C THR A 202 11.24 6.79 15.55
N PRO A 203 12.12 7.29 16.46
CA PRO A 203 12.67 8.63 16.36
C PRO A 203 13.35 8.92 15.00
N ARG A 204 13.95 7.89 14.40
CA ARG A 204 14.60 8.00 13.09
C ARG A 204 13.60 8.29 11.96
N ASP A 205 12.45 7.63 12.00
CA ASP A 205 11.40 7.84 11.01
C ASP A 205 10.79 9.24 11.14
N LEU A 206 10.68 9.73 12.37
CA LEU A 206 10.21 11.09 12.66
C LEU A 206 11.13 12.15 12.07
N PHE A 207 12.43 12.08 12.30
CA PHE A 207 13.39 13.07 11.75
C PHE A 207 13.40 13.06 10.22
N SER A 208 13.38 11.88 9.59
CA SER A 208 13.34 11.79 8.13
C SER A 208 12.07 12.39 7.53
N LEU A 209 10.94 12.29 8.25
CA LEU A 209 9.67 12.86 7.82
C LEU A 209 9.67 14.40 7.95
N VAL A 210 10.33 14.94 9.00
CA VAL A 210 10.53 16.38 9.17
C VAL A 210 11.40 16.93 8.05
N ASP A 211 12.57 16.31 7.80
CA ASP A 211 13.48 16.72 6.73
C ASP A 211 12.77 16.74 5.36
N GLU A 212 11.90 15.74 5.09
CA GLU A 212 11.13 15.70 3.86
C GLU A 212 10.06 16.79 3.80
N ALA A 213 9.38 17.09 4.92
CA ALA A 213 8.39 18.15 4.99
C ALA A 213 9.00 19.53 4.74
N GLU A 214 10.13 19.82 5.36
CA GLU A 214 10.88 21.06 5.18
C GLU A 214 11.41 21.23 3.76
N LYS A 215 11.95 20.16 3.20
CA LYS A 215 12.38 20.12 1.80
C LYS A 215 11.21 20.40 0.82
N ASN A 216 10.04 19.81 1.06
CA ASN A 216 8.86 20.01 0.22
C ASN A 216 8.29 21.41 0.34
N ALA A 217 8.30 21.98 1.56
CA ALA A 217 7.80 23.33 1.83
C ALA A 217 8.82 24.44 1.50
N GLY A 218 10.11 24.08 1.40
CA GLY A 218 11.20 25.01 1.07
C GLY A 218 11.69 25.86 2.25
N GLN A 219 11.25 25.57 3.48
CA GLN A 219 11.63 26.29 4.69
C GLN A 219 11.50 25.37 5.90
N GLU A 220 12.31 25.61 6.94
CA GLU A 220 12.24 24.91 8.24
C GLU A 220 11.05 25.33 9.07
N PHE A 221 10.54 24.43 9.92
CA PHE A 221 9.49 24.71 10.90
C PHE A 221 10.08 25.07 12.26
N ASN A 222 9.46 26.05 12.94
CA ASN A 222 9.94 26.53 14.24
C ASN A 222 9.80 25.50 15.38
N ALA A 223 8.75 24.68 15.34
CA ALA A 223 8.47 23.67 16.35
C ALA A 223 7.82 22.42 15.73
N ILE A 224 8.13 21.26 16.29
CA ILE A 224 7.59 19.97 15.87
C ILE A 224 6.73 19.43 17.01
N LEU A 225 5.50 19.05 16.68
CA LEU A 225 4.54 18.46 17.60
C LEU A 225 4.32 16.99 17.20
N ALA A 226 4.64 16.08 18.10
CA ALA A 226 4.38 14.64 17.91
C ALA A 226 3.71 14.09 19.16
N ASP A 227 2.79 13.12 18.97
CA ASP A 227 2.20 12.40 20.09
C ASP A 227 3.25 11.46 20.73
N SER A 228 3.24 11.39 22.06
CA SER A 228 4.04 10.44 22.80
C SER A 228 3.40 9.06 22.68
N GLY A 229 3.83 8.25 21.73
CA GLY A 229 3.38 6.86 21.56
C GLY A 229 3.89 5.92 22.64
#